data_b0db352d1e710fa3ee4ec1dcb7c2913f
#
_entry.id   b0db352d1e710fa3ee4ec1dcb7c2913f
#
_cell.length_a   1.000
_cell.length_b   1.000
_cell.length_c   1.000
_cell.angle_alpha   90.00
_cell.angle_beta   90.00
_cell.angle_gamma   90.00
#
_symmetry.space_group_name_H-M   'P 1'
#
loop_
_entity.id
_entity.type
_entity.pdbx_description
1 polymer ?
#
loop_
_entity_poly.entity_id
_entity_poly.type
_entity_poly.pdbx_seq_one_letter_code
_entity_poly.pdbx_strand_id
1 'polypeptide(L)'
;MTTTVSVSEARGAEKAHVPSAFDHIASTYDFLTGMNPGYLKHLRWSAERLRAPADGRILDLCCGTGLSTGAVVRTYPSAEVVGLDASAGMLAEAQRKDALARVKFVLGDATDPAAAGVEGTFDAILMAYGIRNVPDPSRCLDNLLALLKPGGTLCFHEYSVADRRRTRLLWNVVASTVIIPGGMLTARNTDIYKYLRQSVNEFDGVRAFEARLRRHGFVDVHTEPMDGWQRGIVHSFLARKP
;
A
#
# COMPACT_ATOMS: atom_id res chain seq x y z
N MET A 1 39.48 -4.98 -3.66
CA MET A 1 38.34 -5.82 -4.09
C MET A 1 37.11 -4.96 -4.05
N THR A 2 36.64 -4.52 -5.22
CA THR A 2 35.42 -3.69 -5.33
C THR A 2 34.25 -4.66 -5.35
N THR A 3 33.50 -4.73 -4.25
CA THR A 3 32.29 -5.56 -4.18
C THR A 3 31.22 -4.94 -5.09
N THR A 4 30.91 -5.60 -6.16
CA THR A 4 29.83 -5.19 -7.08
C THR A 4 28.50 -5.47 -6.38
N VAL A 5 27.88 -4.43 -5.82
CA VAL A 5 26.53 -4.51 -5.25
C VAL A 5 25.55 -4.85 -6.38
N SER A 6 24.72 -5.87 -6.20
CA SER A 6 23.72 -6.24 -7.20
C SER A 6 22.65 -5.13 -7.34
N VAL A 7 22.02 -5.04 -8.52
CA VAL A 7 20.94 -4.06 -8.76
C VAL A 7 19.77 -4.26 -7.78
N SER A 8 19.51 -5.49 -7.34
CA SER A 8 18.47 -5.79 -6.35
C SER A 8 18.83 -5.29 -4.95
N GLU A 9 20.09 -5.42 -4.53
CA GLU A 9 20.58 -4.92 -3.24
C GLU A 9 20.59 -3.39 -3.20
N ALA A 10 21.02 -2.73 -4.28
CA ALA A 10 20.98 -1.28 -4.39
C ALA A 10 19.55 -0.73 -4.30
N ARG A 11 18.58 -1.38 -4.95
CA ARG A 11 17.15 -1.04 -4.85
C ARG A 11 16.57 -1.30 -3.46
N GLY A 12 16.96 -2.38 -2.80
CA GLY A 12 16.58 -2.69 -1.42
C GLY A 12 17.06 -1.61 -0.45
N ALA A 13 18.31 -1.17 -0.59
CA ALA A 13 18.89 -0.09 0.21
C ALA A 13 18.17 1.26 0.00
N GLU A 14 17.80 1.61 -1.24
CA GLU A 14 17.01 2.81 -1.56
C GLU A 14 15.63 2.77 -0.87
N LYS A 15 14.95 1.64 -0.92
CA LYS A 15 13.64 1.45 -0.30
C LYS A 15 13.67 1.48 1.24
N ALA A 16 14.78 1.09 1.85
CA ALA A 16 14.94 1.15 3.30
C ALA A 16 14.86 2.58 3.88
N HIS A 17 15.11 3.61 3.08
CA HIS A 17 15.00 5.01 3.48
C HIS A 17 13.60 5.60 3.27
N VAL A 18 12.68 4.88 2.62
CA VAL A 18 11.31 5.37 2.32
C VAL A 18 10.53 5.73 3.58
N PRO A 19 10.52 4.93 4.68
CA PRO A 19 9.78 5.28 5.88
C PRO A 19 10.19 6.63 6.48
N SER A 20 11.51 6.94 6.56
CA SER A 20 11.99 8.22 7.06
C SER A 20 11.59 9.41 6.19
N ALA A 21 11.47 9.22 4.87
CA ALA A 21 10.97 10.26 3.97
C ALA A 21 9.47 10.54 4.21
N PHE A 22 8.69 9.52 4.57
CA PHE A 22 7.28 9.68 4.94
C PHE A 22 7.10 10.36 6.30
N ASP A 23 7.99 10.15 7.29
CA ASP A 23 7.96 10.87 8.57
C ASP A 23 7.93 12.39 8.37
N HIS A 24 8.72 12.91 7.43
CA HIS A 24 8.82 14.35 7.16
C HIS A 24 7.56 14.97 6.55
N ILE A 25 6.70 14.20 5.91
CA ILE A 25 5.48 14.69 5.26
C ILE A 25 4.20 14.26 5.97
N ALA A 26 4.30 13.50 7.07
CA ALA A 26 3.15 12.87 7.73
C ALA A 26 2.04 13.88 8.04
N SER A 27 2.36 15.04 8.60
CA SER A 27 1.38 16.08 8.96
C SER A 27 0.65 16.75 7.78
N THR A 28 1.22 16.69 6.57
CA THR A 28 0.63 17.27 5.36
C THR A 28 0.07 16.21 4.40
N TYR A 29 0.33 14.95 4.68
CA TYR A 29 -0.01 13.83 3.78
C TYR A 29 -1.50 13.74 3.49
N ASP A 30 -2.34 13.83 4.52
CA ASP A 30 -3.80 13.75 4.38
C ASP A 30 -4.38 14.90 3.55
N PHE A 31 -3.84 16.10 3.70
CA PHE A 31 -4.23 17.24 2.90
C PHE A 31 -3.90 17.02 1.42
N LEU A 32 -2.69 16.56 1.13
CA LEU A 32 -2.24 16.30 -0.25
C LEU A 32 -3.02 15.18 -0.94
N THR A 33 -3.24 14.08 -0.22
CA THR A 33 -4.03 12.95 -0.74
C THR A 33 -5.51 13.31 -0.87
N GLY A 34 -6.04 14.15 0.02
CA GLY A 34 -7.41 14.67 -0.03
C GLY A 34 -7.70 15.53 -1.27
N MET A 35 -6.68 16.17 -1.86
CA MET A 35 -6.81 16.90 -3.13
C MET A 35 -6.91 15.98 -4.36
N ASN A 36 -6.62 14.69 -4.20
CA ASN A 36 -6.71 13.72 -5.29
C ASN A 36 -8.17 13.23 -5.46
N PRO A 37 -8.86 13.62 -6.55
CA PRO A 37 -10.25 13.22 -6.74
C PRO A 37 -10.41 11.70 -6.78
N GLY A 38 -11.28 11.18 -5.91
CA GLY A 38 -11.58 9.75 -5.82
C GLY A 38 -10.69 8.96 -4.86
N TYR A 39 -9.63 9.52 -4.28
CA TYR A 39 -8.69 8.80 -3.41
C TYR A 39 -9.39 8.02 -2.29
N LEU A 40 -10.17 8.70 -1.44
CA LEU A 40 -10.89 8.06 -0.33
C LEU A 40 -11.99 7.09 -0.82
N LYS A 41 -12.67 7.42 -1.93
CA LYS A 41 -13.64 6.53 -2.56
C LYS A 41 -12.99 5.22 -3.00
N HIS A 42 -11.83 5.30 -3.63
CA HIS A 42 -11.12 4.14 -4.13
C HIS A 42 -10.54 3.27 -3.01
N LEU A 43 -10.05 3.87 -1.91
CA LEU A 43 -9.68 3.10 -0.71
C LEU A 43 -10.88 2.35 -0.14
N ARG A 44 -12.06 2.99 -0.07
CA ARG A 44 -13.30 2.32 0.38
C ARG A 44 -13.66 1.15 -0.54
N TRP A 45 -13.60 1.31 -1.86
CA TRP A 45 -13.83 0.21 -2.78
C TRP A 45 -12.88 -0.96 -2.55
N SER A 46 -11.60 -0.70 -2.30
CA SER A 46 -10.65 -1.77 -1.99
C SER A 46 -10.97 -2.46 -0.66
N ALA A 47 -11.44 -1.72 0.35
CA ALA A 47 -11.92 -2.31 1.59
C ALA A 47 -13.19 -3.17 1.37
N GLU A 48 -14.17 -2.68 0.61
CA GLU A 48 -15.39 -3.42 0.25
C GLU A 48 -15.07 -4.71 -0.53
N ARG A 49 -14.06 -4.67 -1.41
CA ARG A 49 -13.60 -5.81 -2.23
C ARG A 49 -12.91 -6.91 -1.42
N LEU A 50 -12.47 -6.64 -0.19
CA LEU A 50 -11.95 -7.69 0.70
C LEU A 50 -12.99 -8.78 0.99
N ARG A 51 -14.27 -8.41 1.07
CA ARG A 51 -15.37 -9.33 1.39
C ARG A 51 -15.10 -10.14 2.68
N ALA A 52 -14.47 -9.49 3.66
CA ALA A 52 -14.19 -10.09 4.95
C ALA A 52 -15.49 -10.33 5.76
N PRO A 53 -15.49 -11.25 6.75
CA PRO A 53 -16.57 -11.33 7.74
C PRO A 53 -16.77 -9.97 8.45
N ALA A 54 -18.02 -9.66 8.81
CA ALA A 54 -18.37 -8.36 9.41
C ALA A 54 -17.65 -8.12 10.75
N ASP A 55 -17.39 -9.19 11.51
CA ASP A 55 -16.67 -9.24 12.78
C ASP A 55 -15.26 -9.86 12.63
N GLY A 56 -14.75 -9.92 11.41
CA GLY A 56 -13.47 -10.53 11.08
C GLY A 56 -12.29 -9.76 11.65
N ARG A 57 -11.11 -10.37 11.63
CA ARG A 57 -9.84 -9.77 11.99
C ARG A 57 -9.11 -9.31 10.73
N ILE A 58 -8.84 -8.01 10.61
CA ILE A 58 -8.31 -7.40 9.40
C ILE A 58 -6.97 -6.71 9.68
N LEU A 59 -5.95 -6.98 8.85
CA LEU A 59 -4.67 -6.29 8.87
C LEU A 59 -4.64 -5.23 7.76
N ASP A 60 -4.38 -3.98 8.12
CA ASP A 60 -4.04 -2.92 7.17
C ASP A 60 -2.53 -2.68 7.21
N LEU A 61 -1.84 -3.13 6.17
CA LEU A 61 -0.39 -3.12 6.08
C LEU A 61 0.10 -1.91 5.29
N CYS A 62 1.16 -1.24 5.77
CA CYS A 62 1.57 0.09 5.30
C CYS A 62 0.42 1.11 5.44
N CYS A 63 -0.18 1.13 6.63
CA CYS A 63 -1.42 1.88 6.90
C CYS A 63 -1.22 3.41 6.90
N GLY A 64 0.01 3.89 6.97
CA GLY A 64 0.36 5.30 6.95
C GLY A 64 -0.36 6.11 8.02
N THR A 65 -0.93 7.23 7.64
CA THR A 65 -1.77 8.08 8.50
C THR A 65 -3.16 7.47 8.81
N GLY A 66 -3.42 6.22 8.39
CA GLY A 66 -4.68 5.52 8.65
C GLY A 66 -5.83 5.86 7.70
N LEU A 67 -5.57 6.38 6.50
CA LEU A 67 -6.66 6.64 5.52
C LEU A 67 -7.27 5.33 5.00
N SER A 68 -6.47 4.32 4.69
CA SER A 68 -6.91 2.97 4.36
C SER A 68 -7.58 2.28 5.55
N THR A 69 -6.98 2.40 6.75
CA THR A 69 -7.55 1.91 8.01
C THR A 69 -8.95 2.49 8.25
N GLY A 70 -9.13 3.80 8.03
CA GLY A 70 -10.44 4.44 8.13
C GLY A 70 -11.46 3.93 7.11
N ALA A 71 -11.02 3.52 5.93
CA ALA A 71 -11.89 2.85 4.96
C ALA A 71 -12.30 1.45 5.46
N VAL A 72 -11.37 0.67 6.01
CA VAL A 72 -11.63 -0.65 6.61
C VAL A 72 -12.60 -0.54 7.78
N VAL A 73 -12.34 0.35 8.76
CA VAL A 73 -13.18 0.54 9.96
C VAL A 73 -14.61 0.96 9.60
N ARG A 74 -14.78 1.79 8.58
CA ARG A 74 -16.12 2.19 8.09
C ARG A 74 -16.85 1.06 7.38
N THR A 75 -16.14 0.23 6.63
CA THR A 75 -16.72 -0.90 5.89
C THR A 75 -17.06 -2.06 6.83
N TYR A 76 -16.20 -2.30 7.83
CA TYR A 76 -16.33 -3.41 8.80
C TYR A 76 -16.36 -2.86 10.23
N PRO A 77 -17.48 -2.24 10.67
CA PRO A 77 -17.54 -1.57 11.95
C PRO A 77 -17.41 -2.48 13.17
N SER A 78 -17.61 -3.79 13.04
CA SER A 78 -17.44 -4.77 14.11
C SER A 78 -16.10 -5.53 14.05
N ALA A 79 -15.29 -5.33 13.03
CA ALA A 79 -14.01 -6.03 12.86
C ALA A 79 -12.94 -5.59 13.87
N GLU A 80 -12.09 -6.53 14.26
CA GLU A 80 -10.80 -6.23 14.90
C GLU A 80 -9.81 -5.78 13.82
N VAL A 81 -9.34 -4.53 13.90
CA VAL A 81 -8.42 -3.98 12.91
C VAL A 81 -7.06 -3.73 13.54
N VAL A 82 -6.02 -4.25 12.88
CA VAL A 82 -4.62 -3.99 13.19
C VAL A 82 -4.01 -3.18 12.05
N GLY A 83 -3.38 -2.05 12.34
CA GLY A 83 -2.64 -1.25 11.38
C GLY A 83 -1.13 -1.40 11.61
N LEU A 84 -0.34 -1.66 10.56
CA LEU A 84 1.12 -1.69 10.65
C LEU A 84 1.73 -0.71 9.66
N ASP A 85 2.69 0.07 10.13
CA ASP A 85 3.52 0.93 9.27
C ASP A 85 4.95 1.04 9.82
N ALA A 86 5.91 1.28 8.94
CA ALA A 86 7.31 1.44 9.31
C ALA A 86 7.67 2.90 9.69
N SER A 87 6.77 3.87 9.47
CA SER A 87 6.95 5.28 9.79
C SER A 87 6.26 5.61 11.13
N ALA A 88 7.06 5.96 12.13
CA ALA A 88 6.52 6.38 13.43
C ALA A 88 5.72 7.69 13.32
N GLY A 89 6.13 8.62 12.46
CA GLY A 89 5.41 9.87 12.23
C GLY A 89 4.05 9.65 11.60
N MET A 90 3.93 8.74 10.63
CA MET A 90 2.65 8.35 10.04
C MET A 90 1.72 7.73 11.07
N LEU A 91 2.20 6.79 11.90
CA LEU A 91 1.41 6.16 12.94
C LEU A 91 0.96 7.17 13.99
N ALA A 92 1.79 8.15 14.35
CA ALA A 92 1.40 9.21 15.28
C ALA A 92 0.21 10.03 14.73
N GLU A 93 0.16 10.31 13.43
CA GLU A 93 -1.00 10.95 12.79
C GLU A 93 -2.23 10.04 12.77
N ALA A 94 -2.05 8.74 12.52
CA ALA A 94 -3.16 7.78 12.56
C ALA A 94 -3.79 7.69 13.95
N GLN A 95 -2.96 7.62 15.01
CA GLN A 95 -3.39 7.53 16.42
C GLN A 95 -4.13 8.77 16.94
N ARG A 96 -3.93 9.93 16.31
CA ARG A 96 -4.67 11.17 16.66
C ARG A 96 -6.10 11.19 16.16
N LYS A 97 -6.49 10.25 15.29
CA LYS A 97 -7.83 10.22 14.70
C LYS A 97 -8.80 9.46 15.59
N ASP A 98 -9.76 10.15 16.20
CA ASP A 98 -10.78 9.57 17.07
C ASP A 98 -11.52 8.38 16.42
N ALA A 99 -11.76 8.45 15.12
CA ALA A 99 -12.38 7.37 14.34
C ALA A 99 -11.57 6.07 14.35
N LEU A 100 -10.28 6.12 14.70
CA LEU A 100 -9.35 4.99 14.74
C LEU A 100 -8.95 4.60 16.17
N ALA A 101 -9.56 5.17 17.21
CA ALA A 101 -9.19 4.95 18.61
C ALA A 101 -9.17 3.48 19.05
N ARG A 102 -9.95 2.61 18.39
CA ARG A 102 -10.00 1.17 18.69
C ARG A 102 -9.03 0.32 17.86
N VAL A 103 -8.30 0.92 16.91
CA VAL A 103 -7.34 0.22 16.06
C VAL A 103 -6.05 -0.02 16.83
N LYS A 104 -5.52 -1.24 16.80
CA LYS A 104 -4.19 -1.53 17.32
C LYS A 104 -3.15 -1.15 16.25
N PHE A 105 -2.38 -0.10 16.50
CA PHE A 105 -1.27 0.29 15.62
C PHE A 105 0.04 -0.33 16.07
N VAL A 106 0.82 -0.84 15.10
CA VAL A 106 2.11 -1.51 15.29
C VAL A 106 3.16 -0.84 14.42
N LEU A 107 4.27 -0.42 15.03
CA LEU A 107 5.43 0.07 14.29
C LEU A 107 6.28 -1.12 13.82
N GLY A 108 6.48 -1.25 12.51
CA GLY A 108 7.25 -2.38 11.98
C GLY A 108 7.35 -2.43 10.47
N ASP A 109 8.21 -3.32 9.99
CA ASP A 109 8.44 -3.56 8.56
C ASP A 109 7.37 -4.50 7.99
N ALA A 110 6.75 -4.08 6.90
CA ALA A 110 5.78 -4.89 6.15
C ALA A 110 6.39 -6.16 5.54
N THR A 111 7.70 -6.24 5.40
CA THR A 111 8.40 -7.46 4.95
C THR A 111 8.19 -8.62 5.93
N ASP A 112 8.18 -8.32 7.25
CA ASP A 112 8.01 -9.33 8.30
C ASP A 112 7.13 -8.80 9.45
N PRO A 113 5.80 -8.78 9.26
CA PRO A 113 4.88 -8.27 10.28
C PRO A 113 4.92 -9.06 11.59
N ALA A 114 5.21 -10.36 11.54
CA ALA A 114 5.31 -11.20 12.74
C ALA A 114 6.49 -10.78 13.62
N ALA A 115 7.64 -10.45 13.04
CA ALA A 115 8.78 -9.93 13.77
C ALA A 115 8.50 -8.57 14.44
N ALA A 116 7.54 -7.80 13.92
CA ALA A 116 7.06 -6.56 14.52
C ALA A 116 6.02 -6.78 15.66
N GLY A 117 5.65 -8.01 15.96
CA GLY A 117 4.68 -8.35 16.99
C GLY A 117 3.22 -8.39 16.50
N VAL A 118 3.01 -8.54 15.18
CA VAL A 118 1.70 -8.87 14.62
C VAL A 118 1.46 -10.36 14.82
N GLU A 119 0.61 -10.71 15.77
CA GLU A 119 0.34 -12.09 16.16
C GLU A 119 -0.97 -12.62 15.56
N GLY A 120 -1.06 -13.95 15.45
CA GLY A 120 -2.24 -14.68 15.00
C GLY A 120 -2.48 -14.60 13.51
N THR A 121 -3.69 -14.95 13.09
CA THR A 121 -4.10 -14.97 11.68
C THR A 121 -5.26 -14.01 11.42
N PHE A 122 -5.43 -13.63 10.16
CA PHE A 122 -6.38 -12.63 9.70
C PHE A 122 -7.36 -13.21 8.70
N ASP A 123 -8.60 -12.74 8.75
CA ASP A 123 -9.62 -13.04 7.75
C ASP A 123 -9.37 -12.28 6.45
N ALA A 124 -8.78 -11.08 6.57
CA ALA A 124 -8.40 -10.29 5.41
C ALA A 124 -7.17 -9.41 5.67
N ILE A 125 -6.43 -9.09 4.60
CA ILE A 125 -5.31 -8.16 4.61
C ILE A 125 -5.53 -7.11 3.51
N LEU A 126 -5.42 -5.83 3.84
CA LEU A 126 -5.33 -4.72 2.91
C LEU A 126 -3.91 -4.15 2.94
N MET A 127 -3.37 -3.82 1.77
CA MET A 127 -2.17 -2.98 1.65
C MET A 127 -2.41 -1.92 0.58
N ALA A 128 -2.43 -0.65 0.98
CA ALA A 128 -2.64 0.45 0.05
C ALA A 128 -1.31 1.18 -0.22
N TYR A 129 -0.89 1.21 -1.48
CA TYR A 129 0.30 1.91 -1.98
C TYR A 129 1.64 1.52 -1.32
N GLY A 130 1.68 0.33 -0.70
CA GLY A 130 2.81 -0.14 0.08
C GLY A 130 3.75 -1.07 -0.66
N ILE A 131 3.23 -2.07 -1.39
CA ILE A 131 4.02 -3.21 -1.89
C ILE A 131 5.20 -2.81 -2.81
N ARG A 132 5.08 -1.74 -3.59
CA ARG A 132 6.17 -1.25 -4.44
C ARG A 132 7.34 -0.69 -3.64
N ASN A 133 7.10 -0.29 -2.39
CA ASN A 133 8.11 0.28 -1.49
C ASN A 133 8.78 -0.76 -0.60
N VAL A 134 8.21 -1.97 -0.49
CA VAL A 134 8.78 -3.07 0.31
C VAL A 134 10.13 -3.48 -0.27
N PRO A 135 11.20 -3.58 0.57
CA PRO A 135 12.54 -3.98 0.11
C PRO A 135 12.57 -5.39 -0.49
N ASP A 136 11.95 -6.34 0.16
CA ASP A 136 11.79 -7.73 -0.31
C ASP A 136 10.30 -8.09 -0.48
N PRO A 137 9.70 -7.81 -1.67
CA PRO A 137 8.30 -8.13 -1.92
C PRO A 137 8.00 -9.63 -1.89
N SER A 138 8.96 -10.49 -2.21
CA SER A 138 8.74 -11.94 -2.21
C SER A 138 8.58 -12.46 -0.78
N ARG A 139 9.49 -12.11 0.12
CA ARG A 139 9.38 -12.44 1.55
C ARG A 139 8.11 -11.85 2.17
N CYS A 140 7.75 -10.62 1.80
CA CYS A 140 6.49 -10.01 2.23
C CYS A 140 5.29 -10.87 1.82
N LEU A 141 5.19 -11.27 0.55
CA LEU A 141 4.07 -12.10 0.05
C LEU A 141 3.98 -13.46 0.75
N ASP A 142 5.11 -14.13 1.00
CA ASP A 142 5.15 -15.40 1.72
C ASP A 142 4.65 -15.23 3.16
N ASN A 143 5.07 -14.18 3.85
CA ASN A 143 4.61 -13.86 5.21
C ASN A 143 3.13 -13.48 5.24
N LEU A 144 2.62 -12.72 4.25
CA LEU A 144 1.19 -12.40 4.15
C LEU A 144 0.35 -13.66 3.92
N LEU A 145 0.81 -14.58 3.08
CA LEU A 145 0.13 -15.87 2.90
C LEU A 145 0.09 -16.66 4.21
N ALA A 146 1.18 -16.65 5.00
CA ALA A 146 1.22 -17.31 6.31
C ALA A 146 0.22 -16.70 7.30
N LEU A 147 0.11 -15.36 7.35
CA LEU A 147 -0.76 -14.61 8.24
C LEU A 147 -2.25 -14.71 7.89
N LEU A 148 -2.62 -15.09 6.68
CA LEU A 148 -4.02 -15.29 6.33
C LEU A 148 -4.54 -16.62 6.89
N LYS A 149 -5.79 -16.63 7.34
CA LYS A 149 -6.56 -17.86 7.57
C LYS A 149 -6.79 -18.59 6.26
N PRO A 150 -6.99 -19.93 6.23
CA PRO A 150 -7.48 -20.62 5.05
C PRO A 150 -8.75 -19.94 4.51
N GLY A 151 -8.80 -19.68 3.20
CA GLY A 151 -9.88 -18.91 2.57
C GLY A 151 -9.83 -17.39 2.81
N GLY A 152 -8.92 -16.89 3.63
CA GLY A 152 -8.75 -15.46 3.89
C GLY A 152 -8.34 -14.66 2.64
N THR A 153 -8.70 -13.39 2.58
CA THR A 153 -8.59 -12.56 1.38
C THR A 153 -7.48 -11.52 1.50
N LEU A 154 -6.88 -11.19 0.37
CA LEU A 154 -5.83 -10.17 0.24
C LEU A 154 -6.23 -9.17 -0.82
N CYS A 155 -6.07 -7.88 -0.53
CA CYS A 155 -6.22 -6.79 -1.49
C CYS A 155 -5.01 -5.85 -1.46
N PHE A 156 -4.34 -5.71 -2.60
CA PHE A 156 -3.40 -4.61 -2.83
C PHE A 156 -4.11 -3.51 -3.60
N HIS A 157 -4.19 -2.31 -3.00
CA HIS A 157 -4.60 -1.09 -3.69
C HIS A 157 -3.33 -0.38 -4.19
N GLU A 158 -3.01 -0.49 -5.48
CA GLU A 158 -1.70 -0.07 -5.96
C GLU A 158 -1.72 0.47 -7.40
N TYR A 159 -0.73 1.31 -7.70
CA TYR A 159 -0.44 1.78 -9.05
C TYR A 159 0.10 0.64 -9.92
N SER A 160 -0.35 0.58 -11.17
CA SER A 160 0.23 -0.29 -12.19
C SER A 160 -0.01 0.28 -13.58
N VAL A 161 1.05 0.75 -14.24
CA VAL A 161 0.97 1.45 -15.52
C VAL A 161 1.79 0.79 -16.63
N ALA A 162 2.53 -0.30 -16.31
CA ALA A 162 3.50 -0.89 -17.23
C ALA A 162 2.86 -1.53 -18.47
N ASP A 163 1.63 -2.05 -18.36
CA ASP A 163 0.99 -2.80 -19.45
C ASP A 163 0.53 -1.92 -20.62
N ARG A 164 0.32 -0.61 -20.41
CA ARG A 164 -0.23 0.27 -21.45
C ARG A 164 0.55 1.57 -21.56
N ARG A 165 1.14 1.82 -22.73
CA ARG A 165 1.89 3.06 -23.01
C ARG A 165 1.08 4.34 -22.74
N ARG A 166 -0.23 4.33 -23.04
CA ARG A 166 -1.12 5.50 -22.83
C ARG A 166 -1.31 5.81 -21.35
N THR A 167 -1.54 4.81 -20.50
CA THR A 167 -1.69 5.01 -19.05
C THR A 167 -0.37 5.43 -18.41
N ARG A 168 0.75 4.88 -18.87
CA ARG A 168 2.09 5.30 -18.44
C ARG A 168 2.39 6.75 -18.82
N LEU A 169 2.02 7.16 -20.03
CA LEU A 169 2.18 8.56 -20.46
C LEU A 169 1.31 9.48 -19.61
N LEU A 170 0.02 9.17 -19.43
CA LEU A 170 -0.89 9.95 -18.58
C LEU A 170 -0.35 10.07 -17.15
N TRP A 171 0.10 8.96 -16.56
CA TRP A 171 0.74 8.98 -15.25
C TRP A 171 1.92 9.95 -15.21
N ASN A 172 2.85 9.87 -16.16
CA ASN A 172 4.02 10.73 -16.20
C ASN A 172 3.67 12.21 -16.37
N VAL A 173 2.65 12.53 -17.17
CA VAL A 173 2.15 13.91 -17.32
C VAL A 173 1.59 14.39 -15.98
N VAL A 174 0.64 13.67 -15.37
CA VAL A 174 0.02 14.05 -14.09
C VAL A 174 1.08 14.17 -12.98
N ALA A 175 2.00 13.22 -12.88
CA ALA A 175 3.05 13.25 -11.88
C ALA A 175 3.96 14.49 -12.05
N SER A 176 4.32 14.85 -13.29
CA SER A 176 5.24 15.95 -13.56
C SER A 176 4.58 17.33 -13.49
N THR A 177 3.29 17.44 -13.83
CA THR A 177 2.58 18.74 -13.92
C THR A 177 1.73 19.07 -12.70
N VAL A 178 1.30 18.06 -11.94
CA VAL A 178 0.40 18.24 -10.81
C VAL A 178 1.06 17.77 -9.50
N ILE A 179 1.51 16.50 -9.43
CA ILE A 179 1.92 15.90 -8.17
C ILE A 179 3.24 16.50 -7.67
N ILE A 180 4.29 16.55 -8.51
CA ILE A 180 5.59 17.08 -8.13
C ILE A 180 5.53 18.59 -7.81
N PRO A 181 4.90 19.45 -8.64
CA PRO A 181 4.73 20.87 -8.29
C PRO A 181 3.87 21.08 -7.04
N GLY A 182 2.80 20.31 -6.86
CA GLY A 182 1.98 20.33 -5.65
C GLY A 182 2.78 20.01 -4.39
N GLY A 183 3.63 18.97 -4.44
CA GLY A 183 4.53 18.60 -3.36
C GLY A 183 5.56 19.68 -3.05
N MET A 184 6.07 20.38 -4.06
CA MET A 184 7.00 21.51 -3.87
C MET A 184 6.36 22.67 -3.10
N LEU A 185 5.10 22.98 -3.43
CA LEU A 185 4.37 24.08 -2.80
C LEU A 185 3.97 23.77 -1.34
N THR A 186 3.69 22.52 -1.01
CA THR A 186 3.13 22.10 0.28
C THR A 186 4.18 21.58 1.24
N ALA A 187 5.01 20.64 0.82
CA ALA A 187 6.00 19.97 1.67
C ALA A 187 7.43 20.52 1.51
N ARG A 188 7.67 21.47 0.60
CA ARG A 188 8.99 22.01 0.24
C ARG A 188 10.05 20.94 -0.09
N ASN A 189 9.60 19.71 -0.37
CA ASN A 189 10.42 18.57 -0.72
C ASN A 189 9.84 17.90 -1.96
N THR A 190 10.64 17.74 -3.01
CA THR A 190 10.21 17.11 -4.26
C THR A 190 10.67 15.66 -4.38
N ASP A 191 11.58 15.20 -3.52
CA ASP A 191 12.27 13.91 -3.73
C ASP A 191 11.34 12.73 -3.54
N ILE A 192 10.45 12.78 -2.52
CA ILE A 192 9.43 11.73 -2.33
C ILE A 192 8.47 11.64 -3.52
N TYR A 193 8.14 12.76 -4.20
CA TYR A 193 7.23 12.78 -5.35
C TYR A 193 7.94 12.35 -6.65
N LYS A 194 9.24 12.67 -6.79
CA LYS A 194 10.08 12.11 -7.86
C LYS A 194 10.23 10.61 -7.70
N TYR A 195 10.49 10.15 -6.46
CA TYR A 195 10.52 8.73 -6.12
C TYR A 195 9.18 8.05 -6.43
N LEU A 196 8.05 8.67 -6.04
CA LEU A 196 6.72 8.17 -6.38
C LEU A 196 6.57 7.96 -7.90
N ARG A 197 6.92 8.97 -8.71
CA ARG A 197 6.86 8.85 -10.17
C ARG A 197 7.71 7.70 -10.69
N GLN A 198 8.93 7.56 -10.17
CA GLN A 198 9.88 6.52 -10.59
C GLN A 198 9.38 5.14 -10.16
N SER A 199 9.05 4.94 -8.89
CA SER A 199 8.62 3.65 -8.33
C SER A 199 7.37 3.10 -9.02
N VAL A 200 6.42 3.96 -9.41
CA VAL A 200 5.24 3.57 -10.19
C VAL A 200 5.61 3.12 -11.60
N ASN A 201 6.57 3.77 -12.25
CA ASN A 201 7.04 3.37 -13.59
C ASN A 201 7.83 2.05 -13.59
N GLU A 202 8.44 1.72 -12.46
CA GLU A 202 9.25 0.52 -12.27
C GLU A 202 8.45 -0.67 -11.72
N PHE A 203 7.25 -0.40 -11.19
CA PHE A 203 6.40 -1.46 -10.64
C PHE A 203 5.85 -2.37 -11.73
N ASP A 204 5.53 -3.59 -11.33
CA ASP A 204 4.95 -4.62 -12.20
C ASP A 204 3.70 -4.11 -12.94
N GLY A 205 3.52 -4.55 -14.18
CA GLY A 205 2.23 -4.50 -14.84
C GLY A 205 1.21 -5.44 -14.19
N VAL A 206 -0.08 -5.22 -14.46
CA VAL A 206 -1.18 -6.01 -13.87
C VAL A 206 -0.94 -7.51 -14.02
N ARG A 207 -0.63 -7.96 -15.25
CA ARG A 207 -0.40 -9.40 -15.51
C ARG A 207 0.81 -9.96 -14.77
N ALA A 208 1.88 -9.16 -14.69
CA ALA A 208 3.12 -9.58 -14.02
C ALA A 208 2.90 -9.71 -12.51
N PHE A 209 2.19 -8.76 -11.90
CA PHE A 209 1.89 -8.80 -10.47
C PHE A 209 0.90 -9.91 -10.12
N GLU A 210 -0.14 -10.14 -10.91
CA GLU A 210 -1.02 -11.31 -10.76
C GLU A 210 -0.26 -12.63 -10.85
N ALA A 211 0.65 -12.75 -11.82
CA ALA A 211 1.49 -13.94 -11.94
C ALA A 211 2.43 -14.11 -10.73
N ARG A 212 2.93 -13.00 -10.15
CA ARG A 212 3.70 -13.02 -8.92
C ARG A 212 2.86 -13.56 -7.76
N LEU A 213 1.64 -13.06 -7.54
CA LEU A 213 0.75 -13.55 -6.49
C LEU A 213 0.49 -15.06 -6.62
N ARG A 214 0.22 -15.54 -7.84
CA ARG A 214 0.02 -16.98 -8.08
C ARG A 214 1.27 -17.81 -7.77
N ARG A 215 2.46 -17.33 -8.10
CA ARG A 215 3.73 -18.01 -7.76
C ARG A 215 3.98 -18.14 -6.26
N HIS A 216 3.47 -17.19 -5.45
CA HIS A 216 3.51 -17.23 -3.99
C HIS A 216 2.36 -18.03 -3.37
N GLY A 217 1.60 -18.80 -4.16
CA GLY A 217 0.57 -19.74 -3.66
C GLY A 217 -0.81 -19.13 -3.46
N PHE A 218 -1.04 -17.87 -3.82
CA PHE A 218 -2.38 -17.29 -3.79
C PHE A 218 -3.26 -17.83 -4.92
N VAL A 219 -4.55 -18.01 -4.63
CA VAL A 219 -5.58 -18.46 -5.57
C VAL A 219 -6.60 -17.33 -5.81
N ASP A 220 -7.53 -17.54 -6.76
CA ASP A 220 -8.58 -16.58 -7.15
C ASP A 220 -8.03 -15.18 -7.49
N VAL A 221 -6.81 -15.14 -8.03
CA VAL A 221 -6.10 -13.90 -8.33
C VAL A 221 -6.75 -13.18 -9.51
N HIS A 222 -7.25 -11.98 -9.27
CA HIS A 222 -7.83 -11.11 -10.28
C HIS A 222 -7.63 -9.63 -9.92
N THR A 223 -7.88 -8.74 -10.88
CA THR A 223 -7.65 -7.31 -10.73
C THR A 223 -8.88 -6.51 -11.12
N GLU A 224 -9.29 -5.58 -10.28
CA GLU A 224 -10.36 -4.63 -10.53
C GLU A 224 -9.83 -3.20 -10.65
N PRO A 225 -10.13 -2.47 -11.75
CA PRO A 225 -9.67 -1.09 -11.93
C PRO A 225 -10.46 -0.11 -11.06
N MET A 226 -9.87 1.07 -10.84
CA MET A 226 -10.57 2.24 -10.32
C MET A 226 -11.27 2.99 -11.44
N ASP A 227 -12.12 3.97 -11.10
CA ASP A 227 -12.79 4.84 -12.05
C ASP A 227 -12.08 6.20 -12.24
N GLY A 228 -12.73 7.08 -12.98
CA GLY A 228 -12.26 8.43 -13.23
C GLY A 228 -10.90 8.47 -13.93
N TRP A 229 -10.08 9.46 -13.57
CA TRP A 229 -8.76 9.66 -14.16
C TRP A 229 -7.76 8.54 -13.77
N GLN A 230 -8.02 7.82 -12.68
CA GLN A 230 -7.19 6.73 -12.19
C GLN A 230 -7.48 5.39 -12.91
N ARG A 231 -8.46 5.37 -13.83
CA ARG A 231 -8.80 4.15 -14.57
C ARG A 231 -7.63 3.61 -15.37
N GLY A 232 -7.21 2.39 -15.03
CA GLY A 232 -6.04 1.73 -15.63
C GLY A 232 -4.70 2.23 -15.08
N ILE A 233 -4.70 3.11 -14.06
CA ILE A 233 -3.51 3.57 -13.34
C ILE A 233 -3.47 2.95 -11.95
N VAL A 234 -4.60 2.96 -11.23
CA VAL A 234 -4.74 2.38 -9.90
C VAL A 234 -5.72 1.20 -9.95
N HIS A 235 -5.40 0.16 -9.21
CA HIS A 235 -6.12 -1.10 -9.22
C HIS A 235 -6.24 -1.69 -7.81
N SER A 236 -7.32 -2.49 -7.57
CA SER A 236 -7.33 -3.48 -6.51
C SER A 236 -6.88 -4.81 -7.09
N PHE A 237 -5.75 -5.31 -6.64
CA PHE A 237 -5.32 -6.68 -6.90
C PHE A 237 -5.84 -7.57 -5.79
N LEU A 238 -6.67 -8.52 -6.13
CA LEU A 238 -7.38 -9.37 -5.21
C LEU A 238 -6.88 -10.80 -5.31
N ALA A 239 -6.76 -11.46 -4.17
CA ALA A 239 -6.30 -12.81 -4.07
C ALA A 239 -6.84 -13.49 -2.81
N ARG A 240 -6.70 -14.80 -2.71
CA ARG A 240 -7.14 -15.58 -1.56
C ARG A 240 -6.09 -16.63 -1.18
N LYS A 241 -5.96 -16.90 0.12
CA LYS A 241 -5.24 -18.09 0.58
C LYS A 241 -6.08 -19.34 0.26
N PRO A 242 -5.49 -20.43 -0.24
CA PRO A 242 -6.15 -21.72 -0.41
C PRO A 242 -6.85 -22.21 0.84
#